data_f07cb67c898d24469ef1f68379e915dd
#
_entry.id   f07cb67c898d24469ef1f68379e915dd
#
_cell.length_a   1.000
_cell.length_b   1.000
_cell.length_c   1.000
_cell.angle_alpha   90.00
_cell.angle_beta   90.00
_cell.angle_gamma   90.00
#
_symmetry.space_group_name_H-M   'P 1'
#
loop_
_entity.id
_entity.type
_entity.pdbx_description
1 polymer ?
#
loop_
_entity_poly.entity_id
_entity_poly.type
_entity_poly.pdbx_seq_one_letter_code
_entity_poly.pdbx_strand_id
1 'polypeptide(L)'
;MSEITCSFCRGTGKDPFGIMSWQSTCSVCDGKGVVDVPKPYRPCPHCGGTGAVKTFACTGCGGKGYVPLPSEPVVTCPDCNGSGDDSSNPYLDCLKCRGKGFVVVG
;
A
#
# COMPACT_ATOMS: atom_id res chain seq x y z
N MET A 1 1.29 6.83 16.04
CA MET A 1 0.88 6.78 14.62
C MET A 1 1.34 8.04 13.93
N SER A 2 1.70 7.91 12.67
CA SER A 2 2.19 9.05 11.90
C SER A 2 1.24 9.37 10.78
N GLU A 3 0.88 10.63 10.65
CA GLU A 3 0.04 11.11 9.57
C GLU A 3 0.92 11.44 8.37
N ILE A 4 0.62 10.84 7.22
CA ILE A 4 1.38 11.04 5.99
C ILE A 4 0.41 11.41 4.88
N THR A 5 0.93 12.04 3.83
CA THR A 5 0.13 12.37 2.67
C THR A 5 -0.41 11.08 2.03
N CYS A 6 -1.70 11.07 1.72
CA CYS A 6 -2.31 9.92 1.05
C CYS A 6 -1.67 9.75 -0.33
N SER A 7 -1.02 8.61 -0.54
CA SER A 7 -0.33 8.36 -1.80
C SER A 7 -1.30 8.11 -2.95
N PHE A 8 -2.46 7.51 -2.64
CA PHE A 8 -3.43 7.17 -3.68
C PHE A 8 -4.00 8.41 -4.37
N CYS A 9 -4.36 9.44 -3.61
CA CYS A 9 -4.90 10.68 -4.15
C CYS A 9 -3.89 11.83 -4.17
N ARG A 10 -2.67 11.57 -3.71
CA ARG A 10 -1.58 12.58 -3.65
C ARG A 10 -1.98 13.81 -2.84
N GLY A 11 -2.75 13.58 -1.79
CA GLY A 11 -3.15 14.64 -0.87
C GLY A 11 -4.35 15.47 -1.31
N THR A 12 -4.96 15.16 -2.45
CA THR A 12 -6.10 15.94 -2.96
C THR A 12 -7.40 15.62 -2.25
N GLY A 13 -7.52 14.45 -1.66
CA GLY A 13 -8.76 13.98 -1.07
C GLY A 13 -9.79 13.49 -2.07
N LYS A 14 -9.45 13.45 -3.34
CA LYS A 14 -10.37 13.04 -4.41
C LYS A 14 -9.85 11.79 -5.10
N ASP A 15 -10.77 10.98 -5.63
CA ASP A 15 -10.41 9.78 -6.37
C ASP A 15 -9.60 10.19 -7.60
N PRO A 16 -8.34 9.75 -7.71
CA PRO A 16 -7.49 10.18 -8.82
C PRO A 16 -7.87 9.60 -10.16
N PHE A 17 -8.63 8.52 -10.17
CA PHE A 17 -9.02 7.85 -11.41
C PHE A 17 -10.41 8.26 -11.89
N GLY A 18 -11.21 8.87 -11.02
CA GLY A 18 -12.51 9.38 -11.39
C GLY A 18 -13.45 8.35 -11.97
N ILE A 19 -13.35 7.09 -11.50
CA ILE A 19 -14.10 5.98 -12.08
C ILE A 19 -15.60 6.21 -12.01
N MET A 20 -16.08 6.71 -10.87
CA MET A 20 -17.49 6.97 -10.67
C MET A 20 -17.83 8.39 -11.12
N SER A 21 -17.02 9.36 -10.76
CA SER A 21 -17.22 10.76 -11.08
C SER A 21 -15.97 11.53 -10.69
N TRP A 22 -15.71 12.66 -11.37
CA TRP A 22 -14.54 13.47 -11.03
C TRP A 22 -14.67 14.10 -9.63
N GLN A 23 -15.85 14.07 -9.05
CA GLN A 23 -16.10 14.57 -7.69
C GLN A 23 -16.01 13.48 -6.63
N SER A 24 -15.69 12.23 -7.03
CA SER A 24 -15.61 11.13 -6.07
C SER A 24 -14.55 11.38 -5.03
N THR A 25 -14.89 11.14 -3.77
CA THR A 25 -13.97 11.23 -2.66
C THR A 25 -13.00 10.07 -2.68
N CYS A 26 -11.74 10.33 -2.36
CA CYS A 26 -10.74 9.26 -2.24
C CYS A 26 -11.16 8.28 -1.15
N SER A 27 -11.31 7.01 -1.50
CA SER A 27 -11.75 5.98 -0.57
C SER A 27 -10.66 5.56 0.42
N VAL A 28 -9.39 5.83 0.11
CA VAL A 28 -8.29 5.46 0.99
C VAL A 28 -8.21 6.39 2.21
N CYS A 29 -8.36 7.68 2.01
CA CYS A 29 -8.23 8.66 3.08
C CYS A 29 -9.56 9.31 3.46
N ASP A 30 -10.67 8.89 2.84
CA ASP A 30 -12.00 9.45 3.11
C ASP A 30 -12.05 10.96 2.88
N GLY A 31 -11.33 11.43 1.88
CA GLY A 31 -11.32 12.83 1.52
C GLY A 31 -10.41 13.71 2.35
N LYS A 32 -9.68 13.13 3.31
CA LYS A 32 -8.81 13.92 4.20
C LYS A 32 -7.50 14.36 3.56
N GLY A 33 -7.04 13.63 2.56
CA GLY A 33 -5.74 13.89 1.92
C GLY A 33 -4.55 13.31 2.68
N VAL A 34 -4.76 12.75 3.85
CA VAL A 34 -3.72 12.14 4.68
C VAL A 34 -4.21 10.82 5.24
N VAL A 35 -3.26 9.95 5.56
CA VAL A 35 -3.55 8.66 6.19
C VAL A 35 -2.61 8.47 7.36
N ASP A 36 -3.03 7.65 8.33
CA ASP A 36 -2.20 7.31 9.48
C ASP A 36 -1.51 5.98 9.25
N VAL A 37 -0.19 5.95 9.44
CA VAL A 37 0.60 4.71 9.37
C VAL A 37 1.48 4.66 10.60
N PRO A 38 1.41 3.57 11.39
CA PRO A 38 2.25 3.45 12.59
C PRO A 38 3.73 3.40 12.22
N LYS A 39 4.55 4.09 13.00
CA LYS A 39 6.00 3.99 12.86
C LYS A 39 6.52 2.76 13.58
N PRO A 40 7.60 2.15 13.10
CA PRO A 40 8.28 2.44 11.84
C PRO A 40 7.51 1.89 10.65
N TYR A 41 7.69 2.50 9.49
CA TYR A 41 7.06 2.03 8.25
C TYR A 41 8.05 2.13 7.10
N ARG A 42 7.72 1.46 5.98
CA ARG A 42 8.53 1.50 4.77
C ARG A 42 7.62 1.58 3.55
N PRO A 43 8.12 2.02 2.39
CA PRO A 43 7.31 2.02 1.17
C PRO A 43 6.83 0.62 0.83
N CYS A 44 5.58 0.52 0.37
CA CYS A 44 5.02 -0.76 -0.05
C CYS A 44 5.69 -1.20 -1.35
N PRO A 45 6.32 -2.39 -1.40
CA PRO A 45 7.00 -2.81 -2.62
C PRO A 45 6.05 -3.18 -3.75
N HIS A 46 4.84 -3.61 -3.43
CA HIS A 46 3.87 -4.03 -4.45
C HIS A 46 3.45 -2.86 -5.33
N CYS A 47 3.24 -1.67 -4.75
CA CYS A 47 2.87 -0.49 -5.51
C CYS A 47 4.01 0.53 -5.66
N GLY A 48 5.17 0.24 -5.07
CA GLY A 48 6.30 1.16 -5.12
C GLY A 48 6.07 2.48 -4.39
N GLY A 49 5.17 2.48 -3.41
CA GLY A 49 4.87 3.68 -2.64
C GLY A 49 3.79 4.57 -3.24
N THR A 50 3.21 4.17 -4.38
CA THR A 50 2.20 4.98 -5.05
C THR A 50 0.80 4.83 -4.47
N GLY A 51 0.56 3.73 -3.77
CA GLY A 51 -0.77 3.43 -3.23
C GLY A 51 -1.73 2.83 -4.24
N ALA A 52 -1.32 2.63 -5.47
CA ALA A 52 -2.21 2.13 -6.52
C ALA A 52 -1.53 1.09 -7.39
N VAL A 53 -2.30 0.11 -7.81
CA VAL A 53 -1.91 -0.86 -8.83
C VAL A 53 -2.93 -0.73 -9.94
N LYS A 54 -2.49 -0.24 -11.12
CA LYS A 54 -3.40 0.15 -12.19
C LYS A 54 -4.38 1.21 -11.69
N THR A 55 -5.69 0.97 -11.78
CA THR A 55 -6.71 1.91 -11.34
C THR A 55 -7.29 1.54 -9.97
N PHE A 56 -6.69 0.57 -9.29
CA PHE A 56 -7.18 0.07 -8.01
C PHE A 56 -6.24 0.46 -6.88
N ALA A 57 -6.78 0.61 -5.69
CA ALA A 57 -5.96 0.80 -4.51
C ALA A 57 -5.11 -0.46 -4.29
N CYS A 58 -3.85 -0.27 -3.92
CA CYS A 58 -2.94 -1.39 -3.70
C CYS A 58 -3.43 -2.23 -2.53
N THR A 59 -3.58 -3.54 -2.75
CA THR A 59 -4.05 -4.44 -1.69
C THR A 59 -2.97 -4.73 -0.64
N GLY A 60 -1.70 -4.54 -0.99
CA GLY A 60 -0.60 -4.78 -0.05
C GLY A 60 -0.54 -3.76 1.07
N CYS A 61 -0.84 -2.50 0.76
CA CYS A 61 -0.80 -1.42 1.75
C CYS A 61 -2.16 -0.79 2.01
N GLY A 62 -3.20 -1.28 1.36
CA GLY A 62 -4.54 -0.68 1.48
C GLY A 62 -4.64 0.69 0.84
N GLY A 63 -3.80 0.98 -0.15
CA GLY A 63 -3.80 2.25 -0.83
C GLY A 63 -2.97 3.33 -0.16
N LYS A 64 -2.37 3.05 0.99
CA LYS A 64 -1.63 4.08 1.75
C LYS A 64 -0.25 4.37 1.20
N GLY A 65 0.33 3.43 0.44
CA GLY A 65 1.67 3.58 -0.12
C GLY A 65 2.78 3.14 0.79
N TYR A 66 2.50 2.88 2.05
CA TYR A 66 3.47 2.46 3.06
C TYR A 66 2.90 1.34 3.90
N VAL A 67 3.77 0.47 4.40
CA VAL A 67 3.36 -0.62 5.30
C VAL A 67 4.08 -0.46 6.62
N PRO A 68 3.39 -0.63 7.75
CA PRO A 68 4.04 -0.54 9.05
C PRO A 68 4.90 -1.78 9.30
N LEU A 69 6.01 -1.59 9.99
CA LEU A 69 6.87 -2.69 10.40
C LEU A 69 6.44 -3.15 11.78
N PRO A 70 6.36 -4.48 12.00
CA PRO A 70 6.04 -4.99 13.34
C PRO A 70 7.23 -4.81 14.26
N SER A 71 6.99 -4.99 15.57
CA SER A 71 8.06 -4.93 16.55
C SER A 71 8.95 -6.19 16.52
N GLU A 72 8.47 -7.28 15.92
CA GLU A 72 9.25 -8.50 15.78
C GLU A 72 10.22 -8.40 14.60
N PRO A 73 11.32 -9.18 14.62
CA PRO A 73 12.25 -9.22 13.49
C PRO A 73 11.55 -9.72 12.22
N VAL A 74 11.91 -9.15 11.09
CA VAL A 74 11.36 -9.55 9.80
C VAL A 74 12.48 -9.96 8.86
N VAL A 75 12.13 -10.81 7.88
CA VAL A 75 13.04 -11.19 6.80
C VAL A 75 12.33 -10.94 5.47
N THR A 76 13.12 -10.80 4.42
CA THR A 76 12.59 -10.67 3.07
C THR A 76 11.72 -11.88 2.73
N CYS A 77 10.54 -11.64 2.19
CA CYS A 77 9.64 -12.73 1.80
C CYS A 77 10.30 -13.60 0.73
N PRO A 78 10.46 -14.91 0.98
CA PRO A 78 11.14 -15.76 0.00
C PRO A 78 10.31 -16.07 -1.24
N ASP A 79 8.98 -15.96 -1.16
CA ASP A 79 8.13 -16.27 -2.30
C ASP A 79 8.18 -15.20 -3.36
N CYS A 80 8.30 -13.94 -2.98
CA CYS A 80 8.33 -12.82 -3.91
C CYS A 80 9.68 -12.10 -3.93
N ASN A 81 10.63 -12.55 -3.12
CA ASN A 81 11.95 -11.92 -3.01
C ASN A 81 11.87 -10.43 -2.65
N GLY A 82 10.86 -10.08 -1.86
CA GLY A 82 10.69 -8.71 -1.40
C GLY A 82 9.93 -7.80 -2.33
N SER A 83 9.47 -8.31 -3.49
CA SER A 83 8.75 -7.47 -4.46
C SER A 83 7.31 -7.19 -4.06
N GLY A 84 6.74 -8.05 -3.22
CA GLY A 84 5.33 -7.92 -2.84
C GLY A 84 4.36 -8.41 -3.88
N ASP A 85 4.84 -8.86 -5.04
CA ASP A 85 4.00 -9.28 -6.16
C ASP A 85 3.84 -10.78 -6.19
N ASP A 86 2.67 -11.23 -6.66
CA ASP A 86 2.47 -12.65 -6.95
C ASP A 86 3.36 -13.05 -8.12
N SER A 87 4.06 -14.19 -7.99
CA SER A 87 4.99 -14.63 -9.03
C SER A 87 4.30 -14.95 -10.35
N SER A 88 3.01 -15.28 -10.32
CA SER A 88 2.26 -15.60 -11.53
C SER A 88 1.51 -14.41 -12.11
N ASN A 89 1.28 -13.36 -11.31
CA ASN A 89 0.55 -12.19 -11.77
C ASN A 89 1.00 -10.95 -10.99
N PRO A 90 1.77 -10.03 -11.63
CA PRO A 90 2.31 -8.88 -10.92
C PRO A 90 1.27 -7.86 -10.45
N TYR A 91 0.03 -7.97 -10.88
CA TYR A 91 -1.03 -7.09 -10.41
C TYR A 91 -1.67 -7.58 -9.11
N LEU A 92 -1.38 -8.83 -8.73
CA LEU A 92 -1.86 -9.39 -7.47
C LEU A 92 -0.74 -9.35 -6.44
N ASP A 93 -1.11 -9.17 -5.18
CA ASP A 93 -0.12 -9.19 -4.11
C ASP A 93 0.31 -10.62 -3.79
N CYS A 94 1.54 -10.75 -3.29
CA CYS A 94 2.06 -12.04 -2.85
C CYS A 94 1.23 -12.56 -1.67
N LEU A 95 0.72 -13.79 -1.78
CA LEU A 95 -0.15 -14.34 -0.76
C LEU A 95 0.60 -14.62 0.56
N LYS A 96 1.89 -14.91 0.49
CA LYS A 96 2.64 -15.21 1.70
C LYS A 96 2.87 -13.98 2.56
N CYS A 97 3.27 -12.87 1.97
CA CYS A 97 3.55 -11.63 2.70
C CYS A 97 2.42 -10.60 2.55
N ARG A 98 1.41 -10.92 1.76
CA ARG A 98 0.27 -10.05 1.48
C ARG A 98 0.70 -8.68 0.94
N GLY A 99 1.68 -8.72 0.04
CA GLY A 99 2.16 -7.52 -0.62
C GLY A 99 3.15 -6.69 0.16
N LYS A 100 3.51 -7.11 1.37
CA LYS A 100 4.40 -6.32 2.23
C LYS A 100 5.86 -6.45 1.87
N GLY A 101 6.25 -7.56 1.23
CA GLY A 101 7.64 -7.81 0.86
C GLY A 101 8.47 -8.41 1.97
N PHE A 102 7.92 -8.62 3.15
CA PHE A 102 8.61 -9.21 4.27
C PHE A 102 7.65 -10.08 5.09
N VAL A 103 8.22 -11.00 5.85
CA VAL A 103 7.46 -11.85 6.78
C VAL A 103 8.15 -11.82 8.13
N VAL A 104 7.38 -12.05 9.18
CA VAL A 104 7.91 -12.08 10.55
C VAL A 104 8.65 -13.40 10.76
N VAL A 105 9.84 -13.31 11.35
CA VAL A 105 10.62 -14.48 11.74
C VAL A 105 9.98 -15.06 13.01
N GLY A 106 9.49 -16.29 12.91
CA GLY A 106 8.83 -16.81 14.08
C GLY A 106 8.95 -18.26 14.30
#